data_b4c5bc6570d014fcafba8a5f0ab04d30
#
_entry.id   b4c5bc6570d014fcafba8a5f0ab04d30
#
_cell.length_a   1.000
_cell.length_b   1.000
_cell.length_c   1.000
_cell.angle_alpha   90.00
_cell.angle_beta   90.00
_cell.angle_gamma   90.00
#
_symmetry.space_group_name_H-M   'P 1'
#
loop_
_entity.id
_entity.type
_entity.pdbx_description
1 polymer ?
#
loop_
_entity_poly.entity_id
_entity_poly.type
_entity_poly.pdbx_seq_one_letter_code
_entity_poly.pdbx_strand_id
1 'polypeptide(L)'
;MRVLRLLAFALCGHLLGGQVFAQANFLAGIPRNEVLIAENPQGRITNPTWFNIWVVNHGGDSNGLQQLGMDTLWYIDADAGIDGVWDNSLASDKPTYNADFTEMTVKLRDGIFWSDGVEFTADDVVYTVETQMKNPSMLWGPAFLASLDTVTAPDKKTVVFKLKRPNSRFHALFTVRWNAAWIMPKHIFEKQQDPTKFDFNPPVTLGPYTLKSFDPNGEWYIWQRRDDWQRTTLARFGEPGPKYVAYIDPGPPDKRVIMQLNHQLDIIHDTSPEGMFTLAKQSPSSHGWFKGFPYAHPDPTLPAVILNNQVDAFKNKDVRWALALLIDIKAVSLASYRGAATISAIGVPPTGLYPKYYFDPLEDWLKSFEIDTGKS
;
A
#
# COMPACT_ATOMS: atom_id res chain seq x y z
N MET A 1 39.64 44.43 -20.68
CA MET A 1 39.42 43.03 -20.22
C MET A 1 38.72 42.91 -18.84
N ARG A 2 37.94 43.86 -18.40
CA ARG A 2 37.20 43.80 -17.09
C ARG A 2 35.67 43.82 -17.22
N VAL A 3 35.12 43.95 -18.41
CA VAL A 3 33.68 44.05 -18.66
C VAL A 3 33.05 42.68 -19.04
N LEU A 4 33.86 41.69 -19.46
CA LEU A 4 33.35 40.38 -19.91
C LEU A 4 33.13 39.37 -18.77
N ARG A 5 33.54 39.67 -17.51
CA ARG A 5 33.35 38.76 -16.37
C ARG A 5 32.06 38.98 -15.55
N LEU A 6 31.37 40.09 -15.78
CA LEU A 6 30.12 40.40 -15.05
C LEU A 6 28.85 39.89 -15.74
N LEU A 7 28.92 39.52 -17.02
CA LEU A 7 27.77 38.98 -17.76
C LEU A 7 27.58 37.45 -17.60
N ALA A 8 28.63 36.74 -17.17
CA ALA A 8 28.54 35.27 -16.97
C ALA A 8 27.88 34.88 -15.63
N PHE A 9 27.86 35.78 -14.64
CA PHE A 9 27.20 35.49 -13.34
C PHE A 9 25.71 35.80 -13.33
N ALA A 10 25.19 36.60 -14.22
CA ALA A 10 23.77 36.92 -14.30
C ALA A 10 22.96 35.89 -15.05
N LEU A 11 23.56 35.05 -15.92
CA LEU A 11 22.84 33.99 -16.64
C LEU A 11 22.69 32.66 -15.85
N CYS A 12 23.58 32.37 -14.89
CA CYS A 12 23.44 31.19 -14.05
C CYS A 12 22.40 31.35 -12.93
N GLY A 13 22.09 32.59 -12.51
CA GLY A 13 21.09 32.84 -11.47
C GLY A 13 19.63 32.63 -11.91
N HIS A 14 19.37 32.69 -13.22
CA HIS A 14 18.01 32.55 -13.75
C HIS A 14 17.59 31.10 -14.07
N LEU A 15 18.57 30.19 -14.22
CA LEU A 15 18.26 28.77 -14.48
C LEU A 15 17.99 27.95 -13.20
N LEU A 16 18.46 28.41 -12.04
CA LEU A 16 18.19 27.75 -10.76
C LEU A 16 16.88 28.24 -10.10
N GLY A 17 16.41 29.44 -10.47
CA GLY A 17 15.12 29.97 -9.96
C GLY A 17 13.90 29.37 -10.62
N GLY A 18 13.99 28.88 -11.85
CA GLY A 18 12.83 28.38 -12.60
C GLY A 18 12.28 27.02 -12.11
N GLN A 19 13.12 26.16 -11.56
CA GLN A 19 12.67 24.85 -11.06
C GLN A 19 12.08 24.89 -9.64
N VAL A 20 12.50 25.84 -8.82
CA VAL A 20 11.96 26.01 -7.47
C VAL A 20 10.56 26.63 -7.50
N PHE A 21 10.26 27.47 -8.50
CA PHE A 21 8.95 28.10 -8.64
C PHE A 21 7.87 27.19 -9.24
N ALA A 22 8.22 26.20 -10.05
CA ALA A 22 7.23 25.29 -10.64
C ALA A 22 6.65 24.33 -9.59
N GLN A 23 7.44 23.92 -8.59
CA GLN A 23 7.00 22.99 -7.55
C GLN A 23 6.17 23.66 -6.44
N ALA A 24 6.26 24.97 -6.27
CA ALA A 24 5.44 25.73 -5.31
C ALA A 24 4.00 25.99 -5.77
N ASN A 25 3.66 25.71 -7.02
CA ASN A 25 2.37 26.13 -7.60
C ASN A 25 1.26 25.08 -7.44
N PHE A 26 1.58 23.81 -7.15
CA PHE A 26 0.53 22.78 -6.97
C PHE A 26 -0.30 23.01 -5.71
N LEU A 27 0.25 23.69 -4.68
CA LEU A 27 -0.46 24.08 -3.46
C LEU A 27 -1.12 25.47 -3.54
N ALA A 28 -1.29 26.04 -4.75
CA ALA A 28 -1.86 27.38 -4.87
C ALA A 28 -3.19 27.52 -4.10
N GLY A 29 -3.20 28.42 -3.12
CA GLY A 29 -4.35 28.66 -2.24
C GLY A 29 -4.54 27.65 -1.09
N ILE A 30 -3.62 26.70 -0.90
CA ILE A 30 -3.62 25.74 0.22
C ILE A 30 -2.54 26.16 1.24
N PRO A 31 -2.92 26.49 2.49
CA PRO A 31 -1.95 26.79 3.53
C PRO A 31 -1.08 25.57 3.85
N ARG A 32 0.23 25.78 3.99
CA ARG A 32 1.19 24.69 4.25
C ARG A 32 0.87 23.87 5.50
N ASN A 33 0.33 24.50 6.52
CA ASN A 33 -0.06 23.85 7.79
C ASN A 33 -1.38 23.07 7.73
N GLU A 34 -2.10 23.12 6.60
CA GLU A 34 -3.32 22.33 6.39
C GLU A 34 -3.08 21.10 5.49
N VAL A 35 -1.87 20.95 4.91
CA VAL A 35 -1.57 19.88 3.96
C VAL A 35 -0.47 18.95 4.48
N LEU A 36 -0.70 17.64 4.36
CA LEU A 36 0.30 16.59 4.46
C LEU A 36 0.80 16.26 3.07
N ILE A 37 2.11 16.38 2.84
CA ILE A 37 2.73 16.11 1.55
C ILE A 37 3.44 14.77 1.63
N ALA A 38 2.95 13.80 0.89
CA ALA A 38 3.51 12.45 0.80
C ALA A 38 4.18 12.22 -0.56
N GLU A 39 5.24 11.46 -0.54
CA GLU A 39 5.84 10.92 -1.76
C GLU A 39 4.89 9.97 -2.47
N ASN A 40 4.82 10.09 -3.79
CA ASN A 40 4.31 9.04 -4.65
C ASN A 40 5.41 7.99 -4.86
N PRO A 41 5.27 6.76 -4.33
CA PRO A 41 6.34 5.75 -4.34
C PRO A 41 6.71 5.26 -5.74
N GLN A 42 5.83 5.41 -6.72
CA GLN A 42 6.09 5.03 -8.11
C GLN A 42 6.58 6.19 -8.98
N GLY A 43 6.72 7.39 -8.40
CA GLY A 43 7.04 8.60 -9.15
C GLY A 43 5.86 9.07 -10.01
N ARG A 44 6.15 9.64 -11.17
CA ARG A 44 5.13 10.16 -12.08
C ARG A 44 4.22 9.08 -12.63
N ILE A 45 2.90 9.25 -12.51
CA ILE A 45 1.89 8.32 -13.03
C ILE A 45 1.65 8.57 -14.52
N THR A 46 1.80 7.53 -15.33
CA THR A 46 1.70 7.61 -16.79
C THR A 46 0.26 7.75 -17.31
N ASN A 47 -0.73 7.31 -16.53
CA ASN A 47 -2.14 7.47 -16.84
C ASN A 47 -2.86 8.22 -15.71
N PRO A 48 -2.69 9.55 -15.60
CA PRO A 48 -3.09 10.34 -14.44
C PRO A 48 -4.60 10.45 -14.23
N THR A 49 -5.40 10.22 -15.26
CA THR A 49 -6.86 10.28 -15.18
C THR A 49 -7.52 8.95 -14.78
N TRP A 50 -6.74 7.89 -14.63
CA TRP A 50 -7.24 6.55 -14.40
C TRP A 50 -7.31 6.21 -12.91
N PHE A 51 -8.52 6.09 -12.39
CA PHE A 51 -8.80 5.77 -10.98
C PHE A 51 -9.46 4.40 -10.78
N ASN A 52 -9.63 3.59 -11.82
CA ASN A 52 -10.18 2.26 -11.72
C ASN A 52 -9.17 1.27 -11.13
N ILE A 53 -9.22 1.07 -9.81
CA ILE A 53 -8.29 0.22 -9.06
C ILE A 53 -8.60 -1.29 -9.13
N TRP A 54 -9.68 -1.67 -9.78
CA TRP A 54 -10.08 -3.09 -9.92
C TRP A 54 -9.49 -3.77 -11.15
N VAL A 55 -8.82 -3.02 -12.00
CA VAL A 55 -8.07 -3.54 -13.16
C VAL A 55 -6.57 -3.64 -12.81
N VAL A 56 -5.85 -4.54 -13.50
CA VAL A 56 -4.40 -4.68 -13.32
C VAL A 56 -3.65 -3.43 -13.82
N ASN A 57 -2.49 -3.14 -13.24
CA ASN A 57 -1.65 -1.98 -13.60
C ASN A 57 -2.32 -0.62 -13.35
N HIS A 58 -3.20 -0.52 -12.34
CA HIS A 58 -3.75 0.75 -11.88
C HIS A 58 -2.71 1.54 -11.07
N GLY A 59 -2.84 2.87 -11.03
CA GLY A 59 -1.98 3.74 -10.22
C GLY A 59 -2.57 4.13 -8.86
N GLY A 60 -3.60 3.43 -8.40
CA GLY A 60 -4.40 3.83 -7.23
C GLY A 60 -3.68 3.72 -5.88
N ASP A 61 -2.61 2.95 -5.81
CA ASP A 61 -1.70 2.84 -4.66
C ASP A 61 -0.71 4.02 -4.58
N SER A 62 -0.47 4.68 -5.69
CA SER A 62 0.51 5.74 -5.82
C SER A 62 -0.09 7.14 -5.90
N ASN A 63 -1.36 7.26 -6.30
CA ASN A 63 -2.06 8.54 -6.36
C ASN A 63 -2.83 8.88 -5.06
N GLY A 64 -2.85 7.99 -4.09
CA GLY A 64 -3.54 8.15 -2.80
C GLY A 64 -4.96 7.63 -2.76
N LEU A 65 -5.55 7.16 -3.86
CA LEU A 65 -6.94 6.70 -3.89
C LEU A 65 -7.19 5.54 -2.92
N GLN A 66 -6.32 4.53 -2.90
CA GLN A 66 -6.47 3.38 -2.00
C GLN A 66 -6.41 3.77 -0.53
N GLN A 67 -5.46 4.64 -0.17
CA GLN A 67 -5.19 5.02 1.21
C GLN A 67 -6.22 6.01 1.77
N LEU A 68 -6.77 6.87 0.92
CA LEU A 68 -7.58 8.01 1.34
C LEU A 68 -9.05 7.89 0.95
N GLY A 69 -9.32 7.21 -0.17
CA GLY A 69 -10.64 7.22 -0.78
C GLY A 69 -11.35 5.87 -0.77
N MET A 70 -10.64 4.76 -0.68
CA MET A 70 -11.28 3.44 -0.74
C MET A 70 -11.30 2.75 0.61
N ASP A 71 -12.18 1.75 0.73
CA ASP A 71 -12.29 0.94 1.93
C ASP A 71 -12.59 -0.53 1.58
N THR A 72 -12.36 -1.42 2.53
CA THR A 72 -12.55 -2.86 2.42
C THR A 72 -13.31 -3.39 3.63
N LEU A 73 -13.58 -4.70 3.69
CA LEU A 73 -14.36 -5.27 4.81
C LEU A 73 -13.59 -5.25 6.13
N TRP A 74 -12.29 -5.51 6.12
CA TRP A 74 -11.43 -5.51 7.33
C TRP A 74 -10.04 -4.98 7.03
N TYR A 75 -9.40 -4.41 8.07
CA TYR A 75 -7.98 -4.11 8.07
C TYR A 75 -7.24 -5.04 9.04
N ILE A 76 -5.95 -5.24 8.79
CA ILE A 76 -5.07 -5.99 9.68
C ILE A 76 -4.24 -5.01 10.48
N ASP A 77 -4.37 -5.06 11.80
CA ASP A 77 -3.40 -4.47 12.72
C ASP A 77 -2.27 -5.48 12.97
N ALA A 78 -1.18 -5.33 12.22
CA ALA A 78 -0.03 -6.22 12.32
C ALA A 78 0.70 -6.12 13.66
N ASP A 79 0.56 -5.01 14.39
CA ASP A 79 1.21 -4.80 15.68
C ASP A 79 0.40 -5.42 16.83
N ALA A 80 -0.91 -5.49 16.70
CA ALA A 80 -1.78 -6.16 17.65
C ALA A 80 -1.77 -7.70 17.51
N GLY A 81 -1.13 -8.21 16.47
CA GLY A 81 -1.03 -9.64 16.20
C GLY A 81 -2.33 -10.28 15.74
N ILE A 82 -2.38 -11.61 15.90
CA ILE A 82 -3.49 -12.45 15.39
C ILE A 82 -4.84 -12.11 16.03
N ASP A 83 -4.85 -11.57 17.22
CA ASP A 83 -6.05 -11.26 18.00
C ASP A 83 -6.59 -9.84 17.76
N GLY A 84 -5.79 -8.92 17.20
CA GLY A 84 -6.15 -7.52 17.00
C GLY A 84 -6.68 -7.13 15.63
N VAL A 85 -6.92 -8.10 14.79
CA VAL A 85 -6.98 -8.01 13.32
C VAL A 85 -8.21 -7.34 12.73
N TRP A 86 -9.28 -7.11 13.52
CA TRP A 86 -10.60 -6.96 12.90
C TRP A 86 -11.22 -5.57 13.06
N ASP A 87 -10.40 -4.60 13.38
CA ASP A 87 -10.84 -3.21 13.51
C ASP A 87 -10.70 -2.43 12.21
N ASN A 88 -11.42 -1.38 12.07
CA ASN A 88 -11.29 -0.39 11.00
C ASN A 88 -11.81 -0.78 9.62
N SER A 89 -13.09 -1.17 9.51
CA SER A 89 -13.56 -1.59 8.20
C SER A 89 -15.06 -1.40 8.02
N LEU A 90 -15.49 -1.72 6.80
CA LEU A 90 -16.90 -1.71 6.42
C LEU A 90 -17.70 -2.82 7.12
N ALA A 91 -17.07 -3.93 7.51
CA ALA A 91 -17.71 -4.93 8.34
C ALA A 91 -17.84 -4.44 9.78
N SER A 92 -18.94 -4.76 10.44
CA SER A 92 -19.20 -4.41 11.84
C SER A 92 -18.54 -5.37 12.83
N ASP A 93 -18.21 -6.58 12.39
CA ASP A 93 -17.65 -7.65 13.20
C ASP A 93 -16.78 -8.59 12.36
N LYS A 94 -16.18 -9.59 13.02
CA LYS A 94 -15.45 -10.70 12.38
C LYS A 94 -16.36 -11.48 11.45
N PRO A 95 -15.83 -12.12 10.38
CA PRO A 95 -16.63 -13.00 9.55
C PRO A 95 -17.11 -14.20 10.35
N THR A 96 -18.35 -14.62 10.12
CA THR A 96 -18.90 -15.85 10.70
C THR A 96 -18.90 -16.94 9.65
N TYR A 97 -18.30 -18.08 9.96
CA TYR A 97 -18.31 -19.27 9.11
C TYR A 97 -19.26 -20.34 9.66
N ASN A 98 -19.86 -21.13 8.75
CA ASN A 98 -20.52 -22.37 9.13
C ASN A 98 -19.47 -23.44 9.56
N ALA A 99 -19.93 -24.58 10.11
CA ALA A 99 -19.05 -25.58 10.71
C ALA A 99 -18.02 -26.20 9.74
N ASP A 100 -18.35 -26.27 8.46
CA ASP A 100 -17.50 -26.87 7.41
C ASP A 100 -16.76 -25.84 6.55
N PHE A 101 -16.81 -24.55 6.91
CA PHE A 101 -16.15 -23.45 6.19
C PHE A 101 -16.54 -23.33 4.71
N THR A 102 -17.75 -23.72 4.35
CA THR A 102 -18.31 -23.58 2.99
C THR A 102 -19.22 -22.36 2.85
N GLU A 103 -19.54 -21.69 3.96
CA GLU A 103 -20.31 -20.45 3.97
C GLU A 103 -19.69 -19.44 4.92
N MET A 104 -19.56 -18.18 4.45
CA MET A 104 -19.12 -17.05 5.25
C MET A 104 -20.20 -15.97 5.24
N THR A 105 -20.61 -15.53 6.43
CA THR A 105 -21.54 -14.42 6.63
C THR A 105 -20.80 -13.20 7.18
N VAL A 106 -21.11 -12.03 6.61
CA VAL A 106 -20.55 -10.73 7.00
C VAL A 106 -21.66 -9.77 7.36
N LYS A 107 -21.54 -9.12 8.51
CA LYS A 107 -22.38 -7.97 8.90
C LYS A 107 -21.68 -6.67 8.60
N LEU A 108 -22.38 -5.70 8.02
CA LEU A 108 -21.84 -4.41 7.62
C LEU A 108 -22.21 -3.32 8.64
N ARG A 109 -21.35 -2.30 8.74
CA ARG A 109 -21.59 -1.13 9.59
C ARG A 109 -22.74 -0.28 9.04
N ASP A 110 -23.47 0.33 9.96
CA ASP A 110 -24.46 1.37 9.66
C ASP A 110 -23.79 2.74 9.49
N GLY A 111 -24.49 3.65 8.82
CA GLY A 111 -24.12 5.04 8.73
C GLY A 111 -22.93 5.34 7.83
N ILE A 112 -22.51 4.41 6.98
CA ILE A 112 -21.43 4.60 6.00
C ILE A 112 -22.03 5.04 4.66
N PHE A 113 -21.44 6.06 4.06
CA PHE A 113 -21.91 6.64 2.80
C PHE A 113 -20.78 6.93 1.84
N TRP A 114 -21.04 6.72 0.57
CA TRP A 114 -20.20 7.20 -0.51
C TRP A 114 -20.10 8.73 -0.49
N SER A 115 -19.07 9.29 -1.11
CA SER A 115 -18.81 10.73 -1.13
C SER A 115 -19.84 11.55 -1.89
N ASP A 116 -20.67 10.91 -2.71
CA ASP A 116 -21.80 11.51 -3.40
C ASP A 116 -23.13 11.42 -2.60
N GLY A 117 -23.07 10.91 -1.37
CA GLY A 117 -24.18 10.82 -0.44
C GLY A 117 -25.03 9.55 -0.56
N VAL A 118 -24.68 8.61 -1.44
CA VAL A 118 -25.36 7.31 -1.53
C VAL A 118 -24.95 6.42 -0.37
N GLU A 119 -25.91 5.74 0.27
CA GLU A 119 -25.63 4.79 1.38
C GLU A 119 -24.83 3.58 0.86
N PHE A 120 -23.77 3.20 1.58
CA PHE A 120 -23.09 1.94 1.36
C PHE A 120 -23.92 0.77 1.92
N THR A 121 -24.10 -0.25 1.10
CA THR A 121 -24.92 -1.43 1.42
C THR A 121 -24.26 -2.74 1.00
N ALA A 122 -24.87 -3.86 1.41
CA ALA A 122 -24.46 -5.19 0.99
C ALA A 122 -24.51 -5.40 -0.52
N ASP A 123 -25.36 -4.64 -1.22
CA ASP A 123 -25.42 -4.69 -2.69
C ASP A 123 -24.12 -4.22 -3.35
N ASP A 124 -23.38 -3.27 -2.75
CA ASP A 124 -22.09 -2.82 -3.29
C ASP A 124 -21.05 -3.95 -3.18
N VAL A 125 -21.08 -4.72 -2.08
CA VAL A 125 -20.19 -5.87 -1.90
C VAL A 125 -20.52 -6.98 -2.91
N VAL A 126 -21.79 -7.35 -3.02
CA VAL A 126 -22.26 -8.36 -4.00
C VAL A 126 -21.87 -7.93 -5.42
N TYR A 127 -22.16 -6.69 -5.78
CA TYR A 127 -21.83 -6.14 -7.10
C TYR A 127 -20.32 -6.19 -7.38
N THR A 128 -19.49 -5.82 -6.41
CA THR A 128 -18.02 -5.87 -6.52
C THR A 128 -17.53 -7.26 -6.89
N VAL A 129 -18.01 -8.26 -6.16
CA VAL A 129 -17.59 -9.66 -6.34
C VAL A 129 -18.10 -10.22 -7.67
N GLU A 130 -19.41 -10.07 -7.95
CA GLU A 130 -19.99 -10.56 -9.20
C GLU A 130 -19.39 -9.91 -10.44
N THR A 131 -19.14 -8.59 -10.40
CA THR A 131 -18.53 -7.87 -11.52
C THR A 131 -17.14 -8.41 -11.82
N GLN A 132 -16.33 -8.66 -10.81
CA GLN A 132 -15.01 -9.22 -10.99
C GLN A 132 -15.06 -10.70 -11.41
N MET A 133 -16.02 -11.49 -10.95
CA MET A 133 -16.24 -12.86 -11.45
C MET A 133 -16.66 -12.88 -12.94
N LYS A 134 -17.49 -11.95 -13.35
CA LYS A 134 -17.91 -11.79 -14.76
C LYS A 134 -16.77 -11.27 -15.65
N ASN A 135 -15.77 -10.61 -15.08
CA ASN A 135 -14.62 -10.03 -15.78
C ASN A 135 -13.29 -10.57 -15.20
N PRO A 136 -12.87 -11.80 -15.56
CA PRO A 136 -11.68 -12.44 -14.98
C PRO A 136 -10.35 -11.71 -15.21
N SER A 137 -10.30 -10.73 -16.09
CA SER A 137 -9.17 -9.83 -16.29
C SER A 137 -9.03 -8.79 -15.18
N MET A 138 -10.06 -8.59 -14.35
CA MET A 138 -9.98 -7.73 -13.16
C MET A 138 -9.16 -8.39 -12.07
N LEU A 139 -8.64 -7.55 -11.16
CA LEU A 139 -7.61 -7.91 -10.19
C LEU A 139 -7.94 -9.14 -9.33
N TRP A 140 -9.18 -9.24 -8.83
CA TRP A 140 -9.62 -10.33 -7.95
C TRP A 140 -10.53 -11.36 -8.64
N GLY A 141 -10.84 -11.15 -9.91
CA GLY A 141 -11.70 -12.06 -10.70
C GLY A 141 -11.27 -13.52 -10.64
N PRO A 142 -10.02 -13.86 -10.91
CA PRO A 142 -9.55 -15.25 -10.84
C PRO A 142 -9.69 -15.88 -9.45
N ALA A 143 -9.39 -15.11 -8.38
CA ALA A 143 -9.47 -15.60 -7.00
C ALA A 143 -10.92 -15.86 -6.56
N PHE A 144 -11.85 -14.97 -6.92
CA PHE A 144 -13.27 -15.16 -6.66
C PHE A 144 -13.82 -16.33 -7.46
N LEU A 145 -13.53 -16.43 -8.74
CA LEU A 145 -13.97 -17.56 -9.59
C LEU A 145 -13.46 -18.92 -9.06
N ALA A 146 -12.25 -18.98 -8.54
CA ALA A 146 -11.69 -20.20 -7.98
C ALA A 146 -12.37 -20.62 -6.66
N SER A 147 -12.85 -19.65 -5.88
CA SER A 147 -13.29 -19.86 -4.50
C SER A 147 -14.80 -19.88 -4.32
N LEU A 148 -15.53 -19.01 -5.05
CA LEU A 148 -16.94 -18.74 -4.82
C LEU A 148 -17.86 -19.54 -5.75
N ASP A 149 -18.94 -20.04 -5.16
CA ASP A 149 -20.15 -20.48 -5.86
C ASP A 149 -21.12 -19.32 -6.04
N THR A 150 -21.57 -18.70 -4.94
CA THR A 150 -22.50 -17.56 -4.97
C THR A 150 -22.17 -16.53 -3.91
N VAL A 151 -22.62 -15.30 -4.14
CA VAL A 151 -22.64 -14.23 -3.14
C VAL A 151 -24.02 -13.57 -3.16
N THR A 152 -24.60 -13.30 -2.01
CA THR A 152 -25.95 -12.72 -1.89
C THR A 152 -26.04 -11.71 -0.76
N ALA A 153 -27.00 -10.77 -0.89
CA ALA A 153 -27.36 -9.80 0.13
C ALA A 153 -28.80 -10.09 0.61
N PRO A 154 -29.01 -10.88 1.68
CA PRO A 154 -30.36 -11.13 2.20
C PRO A 154 -31.04 -9.89 2.77
N ASP A 155 -30.26 -8.91 3.18
CA ASP A 155 -30.68 -7.58 3.59
C ASP A 155 -29.58 -6.54 3.29
N LYS A 156 -29.86 -5.25 3.52
CA LYS A 156 -28.90 -4.16 3.24
C LYS A 156 -27.58 -4.25 3.99
N LYS A 157 -27.50 -4.99 5.08
CA LYS A 157 -26.34 -5.03 5.99
C LYS A 157 -25.77 -6.43 6.19
N THR A 158 -26.24 -7.40 5.42
CA THR A 158 -25.73 -8.77 5.50
C THR A 158 -25.31 -9.27 4.14
N VAL A 159 -24.09 -9.81 4.07
CA VAL A 159 -23.57 -10.48 2.87
C VAL A 159 -23.30 -11.95 3.20
N VAL A 160 -23.73 -12.86 2.34
CA VAL A 160 -23.48 -14.28 2.45
C VAL A 160 -22.72 -14.78 1.25
N PHE A 161 -21.55 -15.38 1.50
CA PHE A 161 -20.69 -16.00 0.50
C PHE A 161 -20.76 -17.50 0.61
N LYS A 162 -21.15 -18.20 -0.46
CA LYS A 162 -21.08 -19.67 -0.54
C LYS A 162 -19.83 -20.06 -1.33
N LEU A 163 -19.03 -20.95 -0.72
CA LEU A 163 -17.74 -21.35 -1.26
C LEU A 163 -17.84 -22.71 -1.95
N LYS A 164 -17.12 -22.89 -3.04
CA LYS A 164 -17.03 -24.16 -3.79
C LYS A 164 -16.38 -25.28 -3.00
N ARG A 165 -15.55 -24.93 -2.01
CA ARG A 165 -14.79 -25.84 -1.14
C ARG A 165 -14.57 -25.21 0.23
N PRO A 166 -14.37 -25.97 1.31
CA PRO A 166 -14.00 -25.44 2.60
C PRO A 166 -12.81 -24.50 2.54
N ASN A 167 -12.97 -23.27 3.05
CA ASN A 167 -11.90 -22.28 3.11
C ASN A 167 -12.11 -21.35 4.32
N SER A 168 -11.43 -21.64 5.42
CA SER A 168 -11.47 -20.83 6.65
C SER A 168 -10.75 -19.46 6.52
N ARG A 169 -10.11 -19.19 5.39
CA ARG A 169 -9.30 -17.98 5.14
C ARG A 169 -9.86 -17.15 3.99
N PHE A 170 -11.06 -17.41 3.50
CA PHE A 170 -11.64 -16.66 2.38
C PHE A 170 -11.74 -15.16 2.65
N HIS A 171 -11.99 -14.76 3.90
CA HIS A 171 -12.03 -13.37 4.35
C HIS A 171 -10.70 -12.60 4.05
N ALA A 172 -9.57 -13.31 3.93
CA ALA A 172 -8.28 -12.69 3.66
C ALA A 172 -8.25 -11.89 2.34
N LEU A 173 -9.11 -12.21 1.38
CA LEU A 173 -9.24 -11.43 0.13
C LEU A 173 -9.72 -9.99 0.38
N PHE A 174 -10.39 -9.75 1.51
CA PHE A 174 -10.92 -8.44 1.91
C PHE A 174 -10.17 -7.81 3.08
N THR A 175 -9.00 -8.36 3.47
CA THR A 175 -8.24 -7.91 4.64
C THR A 175 -6.80 -7.56 4.34
N VAL A 176 -6.40 -7.50 3.10
CA VAL A 176 -5.00 -7.37 2.72
C VAL A 176 -4.52 -5.93 2.86
N ARG A 177 -3.34 -5.76 3.43
CA ARG A 177 -2.68 -4.49 3.68
C ARG A 177 -2.40 -3.68 2.41
N TRP A 178 -1.93 -4.33 1.33
CA TRP A 178 -1.53 -3.66 0.08
C TRP A 178 -2.58 -3.76 -1.01
N ASN A 179 -3.26 -4.88 -1.06
CA ASN A 179 -4.18 -5.23 -2.12
C ASN A 179 -5.35 -5.97 -1.50
N ALA A 180 -6.39 -5.25 -1.19
CA ALA A 180 -7.66 -5.82 -0.78
C ALA A 180 -8.64 -5.85 -1.96
N ALA A 181 -9.67 -6.66 -1.85
CA ALA A 181 -10.85 -6.51 -2.69
C ALA A 181 -11.61 -5.25 -2.24
N TRP A 182 -11.17 -4.11 -2.74
CA TRP A 182 -11.81 -2.81 -2.52
C TRP A 182 -13.25 -2.83 -3.03
N ILE A 183 -14.17 -2.22 -2.30
CA ILE A 183 -15.57 -2.24 -2.67
C ILE A 183 -15.85 -1.21 -3.77
N MET A 184 -16.60 -1.63 -4.79
CA MET A 184 -17.03 -0.78 -5.91
C MET A 184 -18.31 -0.02 -5.56
N PRO A 185 -18.46 1.26 -5.95
CA PRO A 185 -19.73 1.95 -5.92
C PRO A 185 -20.67 1.37 -7.03
N LYS A 186 -21.57 0.46 -6.64
CA LYS A 186 -22.52 -0.18 -7.56
C LYS A 186 -23.24 0.84 -8.41
N HIS A 187 -23.82 1.88 -7.80
CA HIS A 187 -24.62 2.90 -8.46
C HIS A 187 -23.88 3.72 -9.54
N ILE A 188 -22.55 3.64 -9.57
CA ILE A 188 -21.68 4.24 -10.60
C ILE A 188 -21.33 3.21 -11.66
N PHE A 189 -20.80 2.05 -11.24
CA PHE A 189 -20.27 1.05 -12.16
C PHE A 189 -21.35 0.26 -12.91
N GLU A 190 -22.54 0.06 -12.34
CA GLU A 190 -23.65 -0.63 -13.01
C GLU A 190 -24.15 0.09 -14.27
N LYS A 191 -23.86 1.39 -14.40
CA LYS A 191 -24.19 2.21 -15.58
C LYS A 191 -23.16 2.10 -16.69
N GLN A 192 -22.04 1.42 -16.44
CA GLN A 192 -20.96 1.30 -17.42
C GLN A 192 -21.14 0.06 -18.28
N GLN A 193 -21.03 0.23 -19.60
CA GLN A 193 -21.11 -0.89 -20.53
C GLN A 193 -19.97 -1.89 -20.34
N ASP A 194 -18.77 -1.40 -20.06
CA ASP A 194 -17.57 -2.20 -19.81
C ASP A 194 -16.84 -1.63 -18.57
N PRO A 195 -17.01 -2.25 -17.39
CA PRO A 195 -16.38 -1.77 -16.16
C PRO A 195 -14.85 -1.88 -16.19
N THR A 196 -14.28 -2.66 -17.12
CA THR A 196 -12.81 -2.80 -17.24
C THR A 196 -12.17 -1.65 -18.02
N LYS A 197 -12.97 -0.85 -18.72
CA LYS A 197 -12.51 0.30 -19.52
C LYS A 197 -12.95 1.65 -18.98
N PHE A 198 -13.69 1.64 -17.87
CA PHE A 198 -14.14 2.85 -17.21
C PHE A 198 -13.00 3.45 -16.37
N ASP A 199 -12.66 4.70 -16.61
CA ASP A 199 -11.55 5.39 -15.93
C ASP A 199 -11.86 5.78 -14.48
N PHE A 200 -13.14 5.81 -14.09
CA PHE A 200 -13.62 6.17 -12.75
C PHE A 200 -13.15 7.56 -12.31
N ASN A 201 -13.26 8.55 -13.21
CA ASN A 201 -12.80 9.91 -12.97
C ASN A 201 -13.96 10.94 -13.06
N PRO A 202 -14.25 11.76 -12.01
CA PRO A 202 -13.62 11.69 -10.68
C PRO A 202 -14.08 10.48 -9.86
N PRO A 203 -13.23 9.95 -8.98
CA PRO A 203 -13.58 8.79 -8.16
C PRO A 203 -14.60 9.17 -7.07
N VAL A 204 -15.63 8.33 -6.91
CA VAL A 204 -16.55 8.36 -5.76
C VAL A 204 -15.98 7.50 -4.65
N THR A 205 -15.81 8.05 -3.45
CA THR A 205 -15.00 7.44 -2.39
C THR A 205 -15.81 7.02 -1.18
N LEU A 206 -15.37 5.98 -0.46
CA LEU A 206 -15.88 5.56 0.86
C LEU A 206 -15.04 6.12 1.99
N GLY A 207 -13.77 6.41 1.72
CA GLY A 207 -12.84 6.98 2.70
C GLY A 207 -13.12 8.45 3.00
N PRO A 208 -12.36 9.02 3.96
CA PRO A 208 -12.60 10.38 4.46
C PRO A 208 -12.12 11.50 3.54
N TYR A 209 -11.52 11.17 2.40
CA TYR A 209 -11.02 12.16 1.44
C TYR A 209 -11.61 11.94 0.05
N THR A 210 -11.79 13.04 -0.68
CA THR A 210 -12.17 13.08 -2.09
C THR A 210 -11.09 13.74 -2.92
N LEU A 211 -10.98 13.37 -4.18
CA LEU A 211 -10.05 14.01 -5.11
C LEU A 211 -10.44 15.47 -5.33
N LYS A 212 -9.52 16.39 -5.01
CA LYS A 212 -9.70 17.83 -5.25
C LYS A 212 -9.17 18.25 -6.61
N SER A 213 -7.95 17.86 -6.93
CA SER A 213 -7.27 18.19 -8.18
C SER A 213 -6.07 17.28 -8.39
N PHE A 214 -5.60 17.20 -9.62
CA PHE A 214 -4.39 16.47 -9.98
C PHE A 214 -3.70 17.12 -11.19
N ASP A 215 -2.43 16.82 -11.36
CA ASP A 215 -1.67 17.26 -12.52
C ASP A 215 -1.97 16.38 -13.75
N PRO A 216 -2.29 16.96 -14.92
CA PRO A 216 -2.51 16.20 -16.15
C PRO A 216 -1.30 15.36 -16.60
N ASN A 217 -0.10 15.72 -16.15
CA ASN A 217 1.11 14.94 -16.44
C ASN A 217 1.40 13.85 -15.40
N GLY A 218 0.59 13.76 -14.32
CA GLY A 218 0.70 12.74 -13.29
C GLY A 218 1.78 12.99 -12.23
N GLU A 219 2.23 14.25 -12.07
CA GLU A 219 3.25 14.60 -11.10
C GLU A 219 2.73 14.76 -9.68
N TRP A 220 1.45 15.13 -9.52
CA TRP A 220 0.85 15.30 -8.20
C TRP A 220 -0.66 15.09 -8.18
N TYR A 221 -1.20 14.72 -6.99
CA TYR A 221 -2.62 14.55 -6.68
C TYR A 221 -2.92 15.19 -5.34
N ILE A 222 -4.00 15.98 -5.25
CA ILE A 222 -4.46 16.62 -4.02
C ILE A 222 -5.81 16.06 -3.63
N TRP A 223 -5.87 15.55 -2.43
CA TRP A 223 -7.07 15.03 -1.78
C TRP A 223 -7.54 16.00 -0.72
N GLN A 224 -8.83 16.22 -0.64
CA GLN A 224 -9.46 17.08 0.37
C GLN A 224 -10.32 16.24 1.29
N ARG A 225 -10.19 16.48 2.60
CA ARG A 225 -11.05 15.87 3.60
C ARG A 225 -12.51 16.25 3.31
N ARG A 226 -13.41 15.27 3.37
CA ARG A 226 -14.85 15.44 3.22
C ARG A 226 -15.41 16.23 4.40
N ASP A 227 -16.40 17.08 4.15
CA ASP A 227 -17.10 17.78 5.24
C ASP A 227 -17.96 16.80 6.08
N ASP A 228 -18.42 15.70 5.45
CA ASP A 228 -19.21 14.63 6.07
C ASP A 228 -18.34 13.39 6.44
N TRP A 229 -17.06 13.58 6.80
CA TRP A 229 -16.13 12.52 7.16
C TRP A 229 -16.66 11.58 8.27
N GLN A 230 -17.61 12.07 9.10
CA GLN A 230 -18.29 11.28 10.13
C GLN A 230 -19.11 10.12 9.55
N ARG A 231 -19.42 10.16 8.25
CA ARG A 231 -20.13 9.09 7.53
C ARG A 231 -19.19 8.06 6.89
N THR A 232 -17.96 7.99 7.37
CA THR A 232 -16.93 7.02 6.96
C THR A 232 -16.53 6.11 8.12
N THR A 233 -15.83 5.04 7.84
CA THR A 233 -15.33 4.10 8.86
C THR A 233 -14.37 4.75 9.86
N LEU A 234 -13.70 5.84 9.47
CA LEU A 234 -12.73 6.56 10.30
C LEU A 234 -13.37 7.42 11.41
N ALA A 235 -14.68 7.68 11.36
CA ALA A 235 -15.39 8.45 12.39
C ALA A 235 -15.14 7.94 13.82
N ARG A 236 -14.86 6.67 13.99
CA ARG A 236 -14.56 6.04 15.29
C ARG A 236 -13.27 6.53 15.94
N PHE A 237 -12.34 7.04 15.14
CA PHE A 237 -11.03 7.52 15.59
C PHE A 237 -10.98 9.04 15.73
N GLY A 238 -12.05 9.73 15.35
CA GLY A 238 -12.12 11.19 15.34
C GLY A 238 -11.87 11.79 13.97
N GLU A 239 -11.77 13.10 13.95
CA GLU A 239 -11.54 13.87 12.72
C GLU A 239 -10.15 13.60 12.16
N PRO A 240 -10.01 13.27 10.85
CA PRO A 240 -8.71 13.15 10.22
C PRO A 240 -7.92 14.46 10.32
N GLY A 241 -6.64 14.38 10.73
CA GLY A 241 -5.85 15.58 11.03
C GLY A 241 -5.64 16.53 9.85
N PRO A 242 -5.06 16.09 8.72
CA PRO A 242 -4.84 16.97 7.57
C PRO A 242 -6.15 17.33 6.87
N LYS A 243 -6.33 18.61 6.52
CA LYS A 243 -7.44 19.03 5.65
C LYS A 243 -7.20 18.63 4.20
N TYR A 244 -5.94 18.61 3.80
CA TYR A 244 -5.49 18.16 2.48
C TYR A 244 -4.37 17.14 2.63
N VAL A 245 -4.33 16.19 1.67
CA VAL A 245 -3.20 15.29 1.49
C VAL A 245 -2.76 15.39 0.04
N ALA A 246 -1.48 15.66 -0.17
CA ALA A 246 -0.88 15.72 -1.50
C ALA A 246 0.06 14.54 -1.71
N TYR A 247 -0.14 13.80 -2.80
CA TYR A 247 0.81 12.81 -3.30
C TYR A 247 1.58 13.43 -4.44
N ILE A 248 2.91 13.44 -4.37
CA ILE A 248 3.77 14.10 -5.37
C ILE A 248 4.87 13.17 -5.87
N ASP A 249 5.36 13.39 -7.09
CA ASP A 249 6.63 12.85 -7.55
C ASP A 249 7.78 13.75 -7.05
N PRO A 250 8.52 13.35 -6.02
CA PRO A 250 9.58 14.17 -5.47
C PRO A 250 10.90 14.02 -6.25
N GLY A 251 10.95 13.08 -7.21
CA GLY A 251 12.16 12.75 -7.95
C GLY A 251 13.12 11.80 -7.17
N PRO A 252 14.42 11.83 -7.44
CA PRO A 252 15.39 10.87 -6.93
C PRO A 252 15.58 10.94 -5.40
N PRO A 253 16.07 9.84 -4.75
CA PRO A 253 16.18 9.73 -3.29
C PRO A 253 16.90 10.89 -2.59
N ASP A 254 18.00 11.38 -3.14
CA ASP A 254 18.75 12.48 -2.53
C ASP A 254 17.95 13.80 -2.51
N LYS A 255 17.14 14.05 -3.55
CA LYS A 255 16.24 15.20 -3.60
C LYS A 255 15.15 15.10 -2.52
N ARG A 256 14.62 13.91 -2.28
CA ARG A 256 13.59 13.66 -1.25
C ARG A 256 14.09 14.04 0.14
N VAL A 257 15.32 13.65 0.49
CA VAL A 257 15.96 14.02 1.77
C VAL A 257 16.07 15.54 1.91
N ILE A 258 16.53 16.25 0.86
CA ILE A 258 16.62 17.71 0.87
C ILE A 258 15.24 18.36 1.01
N MET A 259 14.24 17.85 0.31
CA MET A 259 12.86 18.34 0.41
C MET A 259 12.30 18.19 1.81
N GLN A 260 12.55 17.05 2.49
CA GLN A 260 12.10 16.84 3.86
C GLN A 260 12.81 17.77 4.85
N LEU A 261 14.13 17.96 4.72
CA LEU A 261 14.89 18.91 5.53
C LEU A 261 14.38 20.36 5.38
N ASN A 262 13.85 20.70 4.21
CA ASN A 262 13.29 22.02 3.90
C ASN A 262 11.75 22.09 4.14
N HIS A 263 11.13 21.11 4.77
CA HIS A 263 9.68 21.03 5.02
C HIS A 263 8.82 21.10 3.74
N GLN A 264 9.36 20.64 2.62
CA GLN A 264 8.67 20.55 1.33
C GLN A 264 8.06 19.15 1.09
N LEU A 265 8.42 18.17 1.91
CA LEU A 265 7.90 16.81 1.92
C LEU A 265 7.77 16.36 3.37
N ASP A 266 6.66 15.75 3.74
CA ASP A 266 6.39 15.29 5.10
C ASP A 266 6.62 13.79 5.25
N ILE A 267 6.30 13.00 4.21
CA ILE A 267 6.45 11.56 4.21
C ILE A 267 7.31 11.12 3.03
N ILE A 268 8.42 10.44 3.34
CA ILE A 268 9.24 9.69 2.38
C ILE A 268 8.85 8.23 2.52
N HIS A 269 8.50 7.58 1.42
CA HIS A 269 8.19 6.15 1.39
C HIS A 269 9.46 5.31 1.42
N ASP A 270 10.48 5.72 0.66
CA ASP A 270 11.74 5.00 0.54
C ASP A 270 12.91 5.98 0.37
N THR A 271 14.04 5.68 1.02
CA THR A 271 15.29 6.44 0.89
C THR A 271 16.50 5.53 1.05
N SER A 272 17.67 6.05 0.64
CA SER A 272 18.95 5.34 0.86
C SER A 272 19.31 5.30 2.36
N PRO A 273 20.13 4.33 2.80
CA PRO A 273 20.68 4.33 4.17
C PRO A 273 21.36 5.65 4.54
N GLU A 274 22.13 6.25 3.62
CA GLU A 274 22.78 7.54 3.81
C GLU A 274 21.77 8.67 3.99
N GLY A 275 20.67 8.64 3.24
CA GLY A 275 19.55 9.57 3.38
C GLY A 275 18.91 9.47 4.77
N MET A 276 18.66 8.24 5.23
CA MET A 276 18.08 7.99 6.55
C MET A 276 19.01 8.48 7.67
N PHE A 277 20.32 8.20 7.59
CA PHE A 277 21.29 8.69 8.58
C PHE A 277 21.41 10.22 8.57
N THR A 278 21.29 10.83 7.39
CA THR A 278 21.29 12.30 7.25
C THR A 278 20.08 12.92 7.94
N LEU A 279 18.89 12.38 7.68
CA LEU A 279 17.65 12.83 8.33
C LEU A 279 17.71 12.65 9.85
N ALA A 280 18.12 11.48 10.33
CA ALA A 280 18.24 11.19 11.75
C ALA A 280 19.20 12.16 12.47
N LYS A 281 20.25 12.63 11.79
CA LYS A 281 21.23 13.56 12.34
C LYS A 281 20.77 15.02 12.26
N GLN A 282 20.13 15.44 11.16
CA GLN A 282 19.87 16.86 10.87
C GLN A 282 18.44 17.29 11.20
N SER A 283 17.50 16.36 11.31
CA SER A 283 16.10 16.67 11.60
C SER A 283 15.61 15.84 12.80
N PRO A 284 15.65 16.39 14.02
CA PRO A 284 15.18 15.68 15.22
C PRO A 284 13.69 15.30 15.17
N SER A 285 12.89 15.96 14.34
CA SER A 285 11.47 15.65 14.11
C SER A 285 11.25 14.57 13.06
N SER A 286 12.26 14.26 12.23
CA SER A 286 12.17 13.19 11.24
C SER A 286 12.51 11.85 11.90
N HIS A 287 11.62 10.88 11.74
CA HIS A 287 11.83 9.53 12.25
C HIS A 287 11.11 8.52 11.34
N GLY A 288 11.55 7.27 11.35
CA GLY A 288 10.81 6.14 10.81
C GLY A 288 9.80 5.61 11.81
N TRP A 289 9.40 4.35 11.69
CA TRP A 289 8.58 3.66 12.68
C TRP A 289 9.28 3.58 14.04
N PHE A 290 10.61 3.49 14.04
CA PHE A 290 11.44 3.53 15.24
C PHE A 290 12.33 4.78 15.23
N LYS A 291 12.56 5.36 16.40
CA LYS A 291 13.45 6.54 16.57
C LYS A 291 14.93 6.21 16.39
N GLY A 292 15.31 4.94 16.46
CA GLY A 292 16.66 4.42 16.28
C GLY A 292 16.69 3.30 15.27
N PHE A 293 17.88 2.72 15.06
CA PHE A 293 18.04 1.54 14.21
C PHE A 293 17.14 0.39 14.70
N PRO A 294 16.38 -0.28 13.81
CA PRO A 294 16.45 -0.30 12.35
C PRO A 294 15.64 0.80 11.61
N TYR A 295 15.06 1.75 12.26
CA TYR A 295 14.26 2.88 11.76
C TYR A 295 12.94 2.52 11.06
N ALA A 296 12.91 1.45 10.27
CA ALA A 296 11.76 1.04 9.48
C ALA A 296 10.93 -0.05 10.16
N HIS A 297 9.63 -0.02 9.95
CA HIS A 297 8.75 -1.14 10.28
C HIS A 297 9.15 -2.37 9.46
N PRO A 298 9.18 -3.57 10.05
CA PRO A 298 9.48 -4.79 9.31
C PRO A 298 8.42 -5.05 8.23
N ASP A 299 8.86 -5.04 6.99
CA ASP A 299 8.03 -5.48 5.87
C ASP A 299 8.00 -7.01 5.85
N PRO A 300 6.84 -7.66 5.66
CA PRO A 300 6.76 -9.10 5.48
C PRO A 300 7.37 -9.58 4.17
N THR A 301 7.68 -8.68 3.24
CA THR A 301 8.36 -9.01 1.99
C THR A 301 9.87 -9.05 2.18
N LEU A 302 10.50 -10.06 1.57
CA LEU A 302 11.95 -10.21 1.57
C LEU A 302 12.46 -10.09 0.13
N PRO A 303 13.46 -9.23 -0.13
CA PRO A 303 14.25 -9.37 -1.35
C PRO A 303 14.89 -10.76 -1.36
N ALA A 304 14.55 -11.55 -2.37
CA ALA A 304 14.97 -12.95 -2.45
C ALA A 304 15.27 -13.38 -3.89
N VAL A 305 16.19 -14.31 -4.05
CA VAL A 305 16.36 -15.05 -5.29
C VAL A 305 15.45 -16.28 -5.23
N ILE A 306 14.40 -16.29 -6.04
CA ILE A 306 13.44 -17.40 -6.10
C ILE A 306 13.84 -18.34 -7.23
N LEU A 307 14.16 -19.59 -6.90
CA LEU A 307 14.55 -20.60 -7.86
C LEU A 307 13.31 -21.36 -8.37
N ASN A 308 13.12 -21.38 -9.69
CA ASN A 308 12.03 -22.14 -10.30
C ASN A 308 12.34 -23.66 -10.26
N ASN A 309 11.72 -24.36 -9.32
CA ASN A 309 11.91 -25.81 -9.16
C ASN A 309 11.34 -26.67 -10.30
N GLN A 310 10.70 -26.09 -11.30
CA GLN A 310 10.30 -26.79 -12.52
C GLN A 310 11.48 -26.93 -13.51
N VAL A 311 12.52 -26.11 -13.36
CA VAL A 311 13.76 -26.21 -14.13
C VAL A 311 14.60 -27.36 -13.59
N ASP A 312 15.03 -28.28 -14.46
CA ASP A 312 15.71 -29.52 -14.04
C ASP A 312 16.93 -29.30 -13.15
N ALA A 313 17.76 -28.30 -13.48
CA ALA A 313 18.91 -27.94 -12.65
C ALA A 313 18.53 -27.58 -11.21
N PHE A 314 17.35 -26.95 -11.00
CA PHE A 314 16.90 -26.48 -9.68
C PHE A 314 15.98 -27.48 -8.96
N LYS A 315 15.63 -28.62 -9.58
CA LYS A 315 14.98 -29.74 -8.88
C LYS A 315 15.88 -30.34 -7.83
N ASN A 316 17.20 -30.37 -8.10
CA ASN A 316 18.17 -30.87 -7.15
C ASN A 316 18.37 -29.92 -5.99
N LYS A 317 18.12 -30.39 -4.75
CA LYS A 317 18.29 -29.66 -3.51
C LYS A 317 19.72 -29.15 -3.31
N ASP A 318 20.71 -29.97 -3.67
CA ASP A 318 22.12 -29.64 -3.44
C ASP A 318 22.59 -28.49 -4.32
N VAL A 319 22.07 -28.40 -5.56
CA VAL A 319 22.30 -27.26 -6.44
C VAL A 319 21.75 -25.96 -5.83
N ARG A 320 20.56 -26.01 -5.24
CA ARG A 320 19.98 -24.83 -4.56
C ARG A 320 20.79 -24.43 -3.34
N TRP A 321 21.26 -25.38 -2.55
CA TRP A 321 22.15 -25.13 -1.42
C TRP A 321 23.50 -24.56 -1.86
N ALA A 322 24.11 -25.11 -2.90
CA ALA A 322 25.35 -24.58 -3.44
C ALA A 322 25.21 -23.12 -3.87
N LEU A 323 24.12 -22.77 -4.56
CA LEU A 323 23.85 -21.37 -4.92
C LEU A 323 23.67 -20.48 -3.68
N ALA A 324 22.95 -20.94 -2.66
CA ALA A 324 22.79 -20.18 -1.42
C ALA A 324 24.13 -19.93 -0.70
N LEU A 325 25.02 -20.92 -0.69
CA LEU A 325 26.36 -20.83 -0.06
C LEU A 325 27.33 -19.95 -0.85
N LEU A 326 27.13 -19.78 -2.16
CA LEU A 326 27.94 -18.87 -2.99
C LEU A 326 27.65 -17.39 -2.74
N ILE A 327 26.51 -17.07 -2.13
CA ILE A 327 26.13 -15.68 -1.84
C ILE A 327 26.60 -15.31 -0.44
N ASP A 328 27.59 -14.43 -0.36
CA ASP A 328 27.94 -13.79 0.92
C ASP A 328 26.88 -12.73 1.27
N ILE A 329 25.80 -13.18 1.92
CA ILE A 329 24.65 -12.32 2.26
C ILE A 329 25.04 -11.20 3.23
N LYS A 330 26.07 -11.42 4.06
CA LYS A 330 26.62 -10.37 4.94
C LYS A 330 27.31 -9.28 4.13
N ALA A 331 28.13 -9.67 3.15
CA ALA A 331 28.76 -8.71 2.24
C ALA A 331 27.72 -7.93 1.42
N VAL A 332 26.65 -8.59 0.96
CA VAL A 332 25.51 -7.95 0.28
C VAL A 332 24.84 -6.92 1.20
N SER A 333 24.52 -7.28 2.44
CA SER A 333 23.91 -6.36 3.41
C SER A 333 24.81 -5.14 3.68
N LEU A 334 26.10 -5.36 3.88
CA LEU A 334 27.06 -4.27 4.13
C LEU A 334 27.23 -3.36 2.90
N ALA A 335 27.34 -3.92 1.72
CA ALA A 335 27.55 -3.16 0.49
C ALA A 335 26.30 -2.35 0.07
N SER A 336 25.12 -2.98 0.11
CA SER A 336 23.89 -2.40 -0.41
C SER A 336 23.11 -1.58 0.63
N TYR A 337 23.16 -2.00 1.91
CA TYR A 337 22.33 -1.41 2.99
C TYR A 337 23.16 -0.89 4.17
N ARG A 338 24.49 -0.84 4.05
CA ARG A 338 25.39 -0.42 5.15
C ARG A 338 25.17 -1.20 6.45
N GLY A 339 24.72 -2.44 6.34
CA GLY A 339 24.38 -3.29 7.48
C GLY A 339 22.99 -3.01 8.09
N ALA A 340 22.19 -2.16 7.48
CA ALA A 340 20.83 -1.85 7.96
C ALA A 340 19.80 -2.95 7.61
N ALA A 341 20.10 -3.85 6.67
CA ALA A 341 19.21 -4.95 6.34
C ALA A 341 19.32 -6.09 7.34
N THR A 342 18.18 -6.61 7.78
CA THR A 342 18.10 -7.82 8.62
C THR A 342 18.09 -9.05 7.75
N ILE A 343 18.96 -10.01 8.06
CA ILE A 343 19.10 -11.28 7.33
C ILE A 343 18.18 -12.32 7.97
N SER A 344 17.44 -13.07 7.15
CA SER A 344 16.59 -14.15 7.62
C SER A 344 17.17 -15.52 7.21
N ALA A 345 17.18 -16.47 8.15
CA ALA A 345 17.52 -17.86 7.91
C ALA A 345 16.39 -18.66 7.25
N ILE A 346 15.17 -18.14 7.30
CA ILE A 346 13.97 -18.71 6.70
C ILE A 346 13.27 -17.64 5.88
N GLY A 347 12.34 -18.01 5.00
CA GLY A 347 11.64 -17.06 4.13
C GLY A 347 10.66 -16.10 4.83
N VAL A 348 10.96 -15.70 6.07
CA VAL A 348 10.16 -14.78 6.89
C VAL A 348 11.12 -13.79 7.58
N PRO A 349 10.84 -12.48 7.61
CA PRO A 349 11.70 -11.53 8.31
C PRO A 349 11.74 -11.79 9.82
N PRO A 350 12.91 -11.72 10.48
CA PRO A 350 13.05 -11.97 11.93
C PRO A 350 12.73 -10.70 12.76
N THR A 351 11.59 -10.05 12.46
CA THR A 351 11.22 -8.75 13.01
C THR A 351 9.74 -8.72 13.40
N GLY A 352 9.34 -7.76 14.23
CA GLY A 352 7.96 -7.62 14.70
C GLY A 352 7.50 -8.84 15.49
N LEU A 353 6.35 -9.41 15.12
CA LEU A 353 5.78 -10.61 15.76
C LEU A 353 6.26 -11.93 15.14
N TYR A 354 6.95 -11.90 14.01
CA TYR A 354 7.41 -13.10 13.34
C TYR A 354 8.37 -13.97 14.15
N PRO A 355 9.29 -13.42 14.98
CA PRO A 355 10.10 -14.25 15.88
C PRO A 355 9.24 -15.20 16.70
N LYS A 356 8.23 -14.73 17.39
CA LYS A 356 7.35 -15.54 18.24
C LYS A 356 6.65 -16.69 17.50
N TYR A 357 6.24 -16.48 16.26
CA TYR A 357 5.43 -17.46 15.52
C TYR A 357 6.24 -18.38 14.62
N TYR A 358 7.41 -17.95 14.15
CA TYR A 358 8.17 -18.65 13.12
C TYR A 358 9.61 -19.00 13.55
N PHE A 359 10.25 -18.20 14.39
CA PHE A 359 11.63 -18.45 14.80
C PHE A 359 11.71 -19.19 16.12
N ASP A 360 11.00 -18.76 17.15
CA ASP A 360 11.03 -19.42 18.46
C ASP A 360 10.66 -20.90 18.38
N PRO A 361 9.62 -21.34 17.63
CA PRO A 361 9.31 -22.76 17.45
C PRO A 361 10.39 -23.58 16.72
N LEU A 362 11.27 -22.90 15.97
CA LEU A 362 12.34 -23.52 15.19
C LEU A 362 13.74 -23.29 15.83
N GLU A 363 13.81 -22.65 16.99
CA GLU A 363 15.09 -22.20 17.57
C GLU A 363 16.07 -23.35 17.75
N ASP A 364 15.63 -24.47 18.34
CA ASP A 364 16.50 -25.64 18.58
C ASP A 364 16.96 -26.27 17.27
N TRP A 365 16.06 -26.34 16.28
CA TRP A 365 16.40 -26.82 14.96
C TRP A 365 17.40 -25.90 14.25
N LEU A 366 17.19 -24.59 14.28
CA LEU A 366 18.09 -23.58 13.68
C LEU A 366 19.48 -23.62 14.31
N LYS A 367 19.58 -23.84 15.63
CA LYS A 367 20.85 -23.97 16.34
C LYS A 367 21.58 -25.28 16.05
N SER A 368 20.84 -26.35 15.82
CA SER A 368 21.39 -27.70 15.50
C SER A 368 21.63 -27.91 14.02
N PHE A 369 21.16 -27.01 13.15
CA PHE A 369 21.24 -27.17 11.72
C PHE A 369 22.67 -26.94 11.24
N GLU A 370 23.36 -28.01 10.88
CA GLU A 370 24.68 -28.00 10.25
C GLU A 370 24.53 -28.14 8.73
N ILE A 371 25.14 -27.22 7.99
CA ILE A 371 25.24 -27.32 6.53
C ILE A 371 26.44 -28.22 6.24
N ASP A 372 26.22 -29.35 5.61
CA ASP A 372 27.29 -30.14 5.05
C ASP A 372 27.97 -29.34 3.91
N THR A 373 29.13 -28.78 4.23
CA THR A 373 29.93 -27.99 3.27
C THR A 373 30.81 -28.86 2.40
N GLY A 374 30.69 -30.19 2.47
CA GLY A 374 31.49 -31.10 1.70
C GLY A 374 33.01 -31.05 2.02
N LYS A 375 33.35 -30.62 3.23
CA LYS A 375 34.73 -30.75 3.70
C LYS A 375 35.01 -32.20 4.02
N SER A 376 35.42 -32.92 2.99
CA SER A 376 36.15 -34.20 3.14
C SER A 376 37.63 -33.90 3.23
#